data_3f1f823a753c26a49135e32f3f079bd8
#
_entry.id   3f1f823a753c26a49135e32f3f079bd8
#
_cell.length_a   1.000
_cell.length_b   1.000
_cell.length_c   1.000
_cell.angle_alpha   90.00
_cell.angle_beta   90.00
_cell.angle_gamma   90.00
#
_symmetry.space_group_name_H-M   'P 1'
#
loop_
_entity.id
_entity.type
_entity.pdbx_description
1 polymer ?
#
loop_
_entity_poly.entity_id
_entity_poly.type
_entity_poly.pdbx_seq_one_letter_code
_entity_poly.pdbx_strand_id
1 'polypeptide(L)'
;MEICRNRLLRGFFNIYRGFFTINNRVNLEVRCRFGLNIRMRMVNNMSDRLYVGIDLGTYQSTISSSAGESHTIETIVGRPKDPVARNFLGRDVLFGNDALKNKLACNLYRPMAAGVAQDDEANLAAAKAFVSHLLETVDPEEYDEVFGVICSPSHVSFTDKSNLVATLRGQVNAIMVVTEPFATAYGIEEIAGSIVVDIGAGTTDIARIHGTFPSDEDQITIQEAGDWLDLELMELVRKKYTGAQVTKDMVRRWKEASSYVGMDAKEVMVELSVEGKKQVVDIGDLIVEACETIIPLVANAVKKIVATADPEYQPILRNNIILSGGGSLIEGI
;
A
#
# COMPACT_ATOMS: atom_id res chain seq x y z
N MET A 1 -10.60 0.19 9.96
CA MET A 1 -9.47 -0.40 9.22
C MET A 1 -9.93 -1.22 8.02
N GLU A 2 -10.85 -2.17 8.18
CA GLU A 2 -11.39 -2.98 7.07
C GLU A 2 -12.13 -2.20 5.98
N ILE A 3 -12.82 -1.12 6.33
CA ILE A 3 -13.65 -0.34 5.39
C ILE A 3 -12.78 0.45 4.40
N CYS A 4 -11.68 1.07 4.83
CA CYS A 4 -10.77 1.78 3.92
C CYS A 4 -9.96 0.80 3.05
N ARG A 5 -9.48 -0.31 3.62
CA ARG A 5 -8.78 -1.38 2.88
C ARG A 5 -9.67 -2.02 1.81
N ASN A 6 -10.91 -2.40 2.15
CA ASN A 6 -11.87 -2.97 1.19
C ASN A 6 -12.30 -1.97 0.10
N ARG A 7 -12.23 -0.65 0.34
CA ARG A 7 -12.56 0.37 -0.66
C ARG A 7 -11.42 0.60 -1.65
N LEU A 8 -10.15 0.67 -1.19
CA LEU A 8 -8.98 0.67 -2.08
C LEU A 8 -9.06 -0.48 -3.09
N LEU A 9 -9.43 -1.67 -2.61
CA LEU A 9 -9.46 -2.90 -3.39
C LEU A 9 -10.63 -2.96 -4.40
N ARG A 10 -11.79 -2.36 -4.08
CA ARG A 10 -12.88 -2.19 -5.06
C ARG A 10 -12.48 -1.25 -6.20
N GLY A 11 -11.60 -0.27 -5.94
CA GLY A 11 -11.05 0.61 -6.97
C GLY A 11 -10.21 -0.12 -7.99
N PHE A 12 -9.36 -1.02 -7.56
CA PHE A 12 -8.59 -1.87 -8.46
C PHE A 12 -9.50 -2.66 -9.41
N PHE A 13 -10.60 -3.18 -8.88
CA PHE A 13 -11.58 -3.96 -9.62
C PHE A 13 -12.27 -3.17 -10.73
N ASN A 14 -12.66 -1.94 -10.43
CA ASN A 14 -13.37 -1.09 -11.36
C ASN A 14 -12.44 -0.53 -12.44
N ILE A 15 -11.14 -0.28 -12.14
CA ILE A 15 -10.14 0.11 -13.14
C ILE A 15 -10.08 -0.93 -14.26
N TYR A 16 -9.97 -2.21 -13.94
CA TYR A 16 -9.94 -3.27 -14.96
C TYR A 16 -11.27 -3.46 -15.67
N ARG A 17 -12.38 -3.42 -14.97
CA ARG A 17 -13.70 -3.51 -15.62
C ARG A 17 -13.93 -2.37 -16.62
N GLY A 18 -13.47 -1.15 -16.33
CA GLY A 18 -13.59 -0.01 -17.25
C GLY A 18 -12.71 -0.10 -18.48
N PHE A 19 -11.49 -0.63 -18.35
CA PHE A 19 -10.53 -0.71 -19.46
C PHE A 19 -10.67 -1.95 -20.33
N PHE A 20 -11.17 -3.06 -19.79
CA PHE A 20 -11.27 -4.35 -20.49
C PHE A 20 -12.70 -4.82 -20.74
N THR A 21 -13.72 -3.99 -20.50
CA THR A 21 -15.08 -4.27 -20.96
C THR A 21 -15.17 -4.02 -22.48
N ILE A 22 -14.43 -4.82 -23.25
CA ILE A 22 -14.76 -5.01 -24.64
C ILE A 22 -15.96 -5.93 -24.65
N ASN A 23 -17.11 -5.36 -25.00
CA ASN A 23 -18.37 -6.05 -25.24
C ASN A 23 -18.19 -7.30 -26.10
N ASN A 24 -18.20 -8.47 -25.49
CA ASN A 24 -18.40 -9.75 -26.17
C ASN A 24 -19.78 -10.35 -25.83
N ARG A 25 -20.84 -9.58 -26.05
CA ARG A 25 -22.18 -10.14 -26.25
C ARG A 25 -22.60 -9.82 -27.68
N VAL A 26 -22.13 -10.59 -28.65
CA VAL A 26 -22.74 -10.62 -29.98
C VAL A 26 -23.68 -11.84 -30.01
N ASN A 27 -24.94 -11.61 -29.74
CA ASN A 27 -26.00 -12.56 -30.13
C ASN A 27 -26.21 -12.39 -31.64
N LEU A 28 -25.59 -13.23 -32.44
CA LEU A 28 -25.90 -13.32 -33.85
C LEU A 28 -27.04 -14.32 -34.03
N GLU A 29 -28.27 -13.83 -34.19
CA GLU A 29 -29.35 -14.60 -34.76
C GLU A 29 -29.21 -14.55 -36.29
N VAL A 30 -28.70 -15.62 -36.89
CA VAL A 30 -28.72 -15.79 -38.35
C VAL A 30 -29.97 -16.55 -38.73
N ARG A 31 -30.97 -15.86 -39.28
CA ARG A 31 -32.13 -16.46 -39.92
C ARG A 31 -31.74 -16.96 -41.32
N CYS A 32 -31.54 -18.25 -41.46
CA CYS A 32 -31.42 -18.84 -42.80
C CYS A 32 -32.79 -18.94 -43.48
N ARG A 33 -32.81 -18.61 -44.83
CA ARG A 33 -34.00 -18.56 -45.71
C ARG A 33 -34.72 -19.91 -45.85
N PHE A 34 -34.32 -20.95 -45.18
CA PHE A 34 -34.88 -22.33 -45.29
C PHE A 34 -35.44 -22.88 -43.97
N GLY A 35 -35.88 -22.05 -43.04
CA GLY A 35 -36.74 -22.52 -41.95
C GLY A 35 -36.04 -23.41 -40.89
N LEU A 36 -34.72 -23.59 -40.91
CA LEU A 36 -33.98 -24.30 -39.86
C LEU A 36 -33.39 -23.27 -38.87
N ASN A 37 -33.84 -23.33 -37.62
CA ASN A 37 -33.22 -22.66 -36.50
C ASN A 37 -31.95 -23.43 -36.11
N ILE A 38 -30.80 -23.05 -36.68
CA ILE A 38 -29.50 -23.56 -36.21
C ILE A 38 -29.09 -22.72 -35.02
N ARG A 39 -29.33 -23.24 -33.84
CA ARG A 39 -28.75 -22.72 -32.60
C ARG A 39 -27.28 -23.13 -32.57
N MET A 40 -26.41 -22.35 -33.19
CA MET A 40 -24.98 -22.49 -32.93
C MET A 40 -24.73 -22.04 -31.52
N ARG A 41 -24.49 -23.00 -30.63
CA ARG A 41 -23.85 -22.77 -29.36
C ARG A 41 -22.38 -22.49 -29.69
N MET A 42 -22.01 -21.24 -29.92
CA MET A 42 -20.61 -20.87 -29.78
C MET A 42 -20.27 -21.16 -28.33
N VAL A 43 -19.48 -22.19 -28.11
CA VAL A 43 -18.72 -22.37 -26.90
C VAL A 43 -17.70 -21.22 -26.97
N ASN A 44 -18.04 -20.04 -26.41
CA ASN A 44 -17.02 -19.05 -26.06
C ASN A 44 -16.14 -19.80 -25.06
N ASN A 45 -14.96 -20.21 -25.49
CA ASN A 45 -13.83 -20.36 -24.62
C ASN A 45 -13.50 -18.92 -24.14
N MET A 46 -14.30 -18.40 -23.23
CA MET A 46 -13.86 -17.27 -22.41
C MET A 46 -12.78 -17.86 -21.52
N SER A 47 -11.52 -17.51 -21.79
CA SER A 47 -10.43 -17.76 -20.86
C SER A 47 -10.90 -17.27 -19.50
N ASP A 48 -10.77 -18.13 -18.49
CA ASP A 48 -11.12 -17.76 -17.12
C ASP A 48 -10.05 -16.79 -16.63
N ARG A 49 -10.43 -15.56 -16.31
CA ARG A 49 -9.51 -14.44 -16.05
C ARG A 49 -9.54 -14.02 -14.61
N LEU A 50 -8.37 -14.00 -13.99
CA LEU A 50 -8.18 -13.42 -12.69
C LEU A 50 -7.62 -11.99 -12.83
N TYR A 51 -8.26 -11.03 -12.16
CA TYR A 51 -7.73 -9.68 -12.01
C TYR A 51 -7.25 -9.51 -10.58
N VAL A 52 -6.03 -9.03 -10.40
CA VAL A 52 -5.43 -8.80 -9.08
C VAL A 52 -4.99 -7.36 -8.94
N GLY A 53 -5.27 -6.77 -7.79
CA GLY A 53 -4.74 -5.48 -7.36
C GLY A 53 -3.70 -5.70 -6.28
N ILE A 54 -2.51 -5.11 -6.44
CA ILE A 54 -1.39 -5.26 -5.52
C ILE A 54 -0.93 -3.88 -5.06
N ASP A 55 -0.99 -3.68 -3.75
CA ASP A 55 -0.36 -2.55 -3.06
C ASP A 55 0.92 -3.05 -2.39
N LEU A 56 2.08 -2.62 -2.91
CA LEU A 56 3.39 -2.98 -2.38
C LEU A 56 3.91 -1.89 -1.45
N GLY A 57 3.36 -1.84 -0.24
CA GLY A 57 3.76 -0.86 0.75
C GLY A 57 5.09 -1.19 1.44
N THR A 58 5.70 -0.15 2.02
CA THR A 58 6.99 -0.26 2.75
C THR A 58 6.89 -1.17 3.97
N TYR A 59 5.77 -1.16 4.68
CA TYR A 59 5.58 -1.94 5.91
C TYR A 59 4.68 -3.17 5.72
N GLN A 60 3.57 -3.01 5.03
CA GLN A 60 2.62 -4.06 4.69
C GLN A 60 2.27 -3.97 3.23
N SER A 61 2.08 -5.12 2.61
CA SER A 61 1.57 -5.22 1.24
C SER A 61 0.26 -5.97 1.22
N THR A 62 -0.60 -5.57 0.30
CA THR A 62 -1.93 -6.15 0.17
C THR A 62 -2.16 -6.62 -1.26
N ILE A 63 -2.75 -7.79 -1.41
CA ILE A 63 -3.27 -8.29 -2.68
C ILE A 63 -4.77 -8.51 -2.56
N SER A 64 -5.48 -8.24 -3.63
CA SER A 64 -6.89 -8.62 -3.77
C SER A 64 -7.21 -9.09 -5.16
N SER A 65 -8.16 -10.01 -5.24
CA SER A 65 -8.53 -10.66 -6.48
C SER A 65 -9.98 -10.42 -6.87
N SER A 66 -10.26 -10.66 -8.17
CA SER A 66 -11.62 -10.66 -8.71
C SER A 66 -12.49 -11.81 -8.19
N ALA A 67 -11.89 -12.80 -7.59
CA ALA A 67 -12.60 -13.88 -6.91
C ALA A 67 -13.13 -13.46 -5.53
N GLY A 68 -12.72 -12.29 -5.02
CA GLY A 68 -13.16 -11.75 -3.74
C GLY A 68 -12.20 -12.01 -2.58
N GLU A 69 -11.03 -12.55 -2.84
CA GLU A 69 -10.00 -12.78 -1.86
C GLU A 69 -9.21 -11.51 -1.60
N SER A 70 -8.73 -11.35 -0.36
CA SER A 70 -7.89 -10.21 0.04
C SER A 70 -6.97 -10.61 1.18
N HIS A 71 -5.67 -10.43 0.97
CA HIS A 71 -4.63 -10.78 1.94
C HIS A 71 -3.70 -9.59 2.17
N THR A 72 -3.34 -9.37 3.43
CA THR A 72 -2.35 -8.36 3.83
C THR A 72 -1.24 -9.05 4.61
N ILE A 73 0.01 -8.83 4.19
CA ILE A 73 1.20 -9.46 4.76
C ILE A 73 2.23 -8.36 5.02
N GLU A 74 2.96 -8.43 6.14
CA GLU A 74 4.09 -7.54 6.39
C GLU A 74 5.15 -7.69 5.30
N THR A 75 5.62 -6.58 4.75
CA THR A 75 6.58 -6.54 3.64
C THR A 75 7.98 -6.86 4.14
N ILE A 76 8.19 -8.13 4.49
CA ILE A 76 9.46 -8.64 4.99
C ILE A 76 9.71 -10.08 4.54
N VAL A 77 10.96 -10.38 4.22
CA VAL A 77 11.41 -11.70 3.79
C VAL A 77 12.54 -12.16 4.71
N GLY A 78 12.41 -13.36 5.23
CA GLY A 78 13.44 -14.01 6.06
C GLY A 78 14.12 -15.13 5.30
N ARG A 79 15.46 -15.15 5.28
CA ARG A 79 16.24 -16.30 4.79
C ARG A 79 17.05 -16.88 5.93
N PRO A 80 17.07 -18.22 6.12
CA PRO A 80 17.88 -18.85 7.16
C PRO A 80 19.34 -18.39 7.10
N LYS A 81 19.94 -18.09 8.25
CA LYS A 81 21.33 -17.61 8.32
C LYS A 81 22.36 -18.64 7.90
N ASP A 82 22.05 -19.90 8.16
CA ASP A 82 22.99 -21.02 7.97
C ASP A 82 22.20 -22.36 7.78
N PRO A 83 22.88 -23.47 7.45
CA PRO A 83 22.24 -24.77 7.28
C PRO A 83 21.54 -25.29 8.53
N VAL A 84 21.97 -24.90 9.75
CA VAL A 84 21.33 -25.31 11.02
C VAL A 84 19.97 -24.62 11.14
N ALA A 85 19.95 -23.31 10.91
CA ALA A 85 18.72 -22.53 10.89
C ALA A 85 17.76 -23.04 9.80
N ARG A 86 18.28 -23.39 8.61
CA ARG A 86 17.48 -23.96 7.50
C ARG A 86 16.82 -25.28 7.92
N ASN A 87 17.56 -26.19 8.53
CA ASN A 87 17.04 -27.46 9.01
C ASN A 87 16.00 -27.26 10.12
N PHE A 88 16.25 -26.31 11.03
CA PHE A 88 15.32 -25.98 12.12
C PHE A 88 14.00 -25.40 11.60
N LEU A 89 14.06 -24.50 10.62
CA LEU A 89 12.89 -23.83 10.05
C LEU A 89 12.15 -24.69 9.03
N GLY A 90 12.83 -25.68 8.41
CA GLY A 90 12.27 -26.54 7.36
C GLY A 90 11.87 -25.82 6.07
N ARG A 91 12.29 -24.56 5.90
CA ARG A 91 11.97 -23.70 4.76
C ARG A 91 13.18 -22.85 4.38
N ASP A 92 13.29 -22.53 3.09
CA ASP A 92 14.37 -21.68 2.54
C ASP A 92 14.06 -20.21 2.61
N VAL A 93 12.76 -19.86 2.65
CA VAL A 93 12.28 -18.49 2.68
C VAL A 93 11.04 -18.42 3.60
N LEU A 94 10.95 -17.39 4.41
CA LEU A 94 9.82 -17.05 5.26
C LEU A 94 9.32 -15.65 4.90
N PHE A 95 8.03 -15.42 5.04
CA PHE A 95 7.39 -14.14 4.71
C PHE A 95 6.63 -13.57 5.90
N GLY A 96 6.52 -12.24 5.94
CA GLY A 96 5.68 -11.52 6.89
C GLY A 96 5.97 -11.88 8.35
N ASN A 97 4.92 -12.14 9.08
CA ASN A 97 4.97 -12.44 10.52
C ASN A 97 5.81 -13.70 10.84
N ASP A 98 5.85 -14.69 9.94
CA ASP A 98 6.69 -15.88 10.13
C ASP A 98 8.18 -15.53 10.12
N ALA A 99 8.59 -14.62 9.23
CA ALA A 99 9.97 -14.10 9.21
C ALA A 99 10.29 -13.31 10.49
N LEU A 100 9.37 -12.47 10.96
CA LEU A 100 9.52 -11.68 12.18
C LEU A 100 9.63 -12.55 13.43
N LYS A 101 8.80 -13.58 13.57
CA LYS A 101 8.86 -14.54 14.68
C LYS A 101 10.20 -15.27 14.75
N ASN A 102 10.82 -15.53 13.60
CA ASN A 102 12.06 -16.29 13.46
C ASN A 102 13.28 -15.40 13.19
N LYS A 103 13.22 -14.10 13.52
CA LYS A 103 14.26 -13.11 13.22
C LYS A 103 15.66 -13.45 13.75
N LEU A 104 15.77 -14.24 14.81
CA LEU A 104 17.06 -14.67 15.35
C LEU A 104 17.74 -15.73 14.46
N ALA A 105 16.97 -16.56 13.78
CA ALA A 105 17.45 -17.60 12.87
C ALA A 105 17.55 -17.14 11.41
N CYS A 106 17.02 -15.95 11.05
CA CYS A 106 16.95 -15.43 9.70
C CYS A 106 17.76 -14.15 9.49
N ASN A 107 18.30 -13.99 8.29
CA ASN A 107 18.61 -12.68 7.72
C ASN A 107 17.30 -12.09 7.20
N LEU A 108 16.95 -10.90 7.68
CA LEU A 108 15.71 -10.23 7.29
C LEU A 108 16.00 -9.21 6.20
N TYR A 109 15.16 -9.23 5.18
CA TYR A 109 15.14 -8.27 4.06
C TYR A 109 13.83 -7.51 4.09
N ARG A 110 13.90 -6.18 3.96
CA ARG A 110 12.77 -5.31 3.70
C ARG A 110 12.87 -4.82 2.25
N PRO A 111 12.27 -5.53 1.30
CA PRO A 111 12.51 -5.31 -0.12
C PRO A 111 11.96 -3.97 -0.63
N MET A 112 11.05 -3.35 0.14
CA MET A 112 10.42 -2.08 -0.21
C MET A 112 10.92 -0.98 0.74
N ALA A 113 11.32 0.15 0.18
CA ALA A 113 11.65 1.37 0.90
C ALA A 113 11.01 2.56 0.19
N ALA A 114 10.34 3.45 0.93
CA ALA A 114 9.58 4.57 0.36
C ALA A 114 8.68 4.15 -0.82
N GLY A 115 7.99 2.99 -0.69
CA GLY A 115 7.08 2.47 -1.71
C GLY A 115 7.73 1.91 -2.98
N VAL A 116 9.07 1.79 -3.02
CA VAL A 116 9.79 1.26 -4.19
C VAL A 116 10.69 0.09 -3.82
N ALA A 117 10.95 -0.79 -4.80
CA ALA A 117 11.88 -1.90 -4.62
C ALA A 117 13.33 -1.38 -4.52
N GLN A 118 14.09 -1.85 -3.53
CA GLN A 118 15.48 -1.45 -3.37
C GLN A 118 16.36 -2.05 -4.48
N ASP A 119 17.35 -1.29 -4.98
CA ASP A 119 18.13 -1.61 -6.19
C ASP A 119 19.19 -2.70 -5.99
N ASP A 120 19.49 -3.11 -4.77
CA ASP A 120 20.47 -4.18 -4.57
C ASP A 120 19.90 -5.57 -4.92
N GLU A 121 20.76 -6.44 -5.44
CA GLU A 121 20.39 -7.77 -5.95
C GLU A 121 19.62 -8.62 -4.90
N ALA A 122 20.01 -8.54 -3.63
CA ALA A 122 19.41 -9.33 -2.56
C ALA A 122 17.97 -8.86 -2.26
N ASN A 123 17.74 -7.54 -2.23
CA ASN A 123 16.41 -6.97 -2.02
C ASN A 123 15.52 -7.13 -3.25
N LEU A 124 16.03 -7.00 -4.47
CA LEU A 124 15.26 -7.29 -5.70
C LEU A 124 14.83 -8.76 -5.74
N ALA A 125 15.72 -9.69 -5.38
CA ALA A 125 15.39 -11.11 -5.29
C ALA A 125 14.36 -11.38 -4.16
N ALA A 126 14.44 -10.65 -3.05
CA ALA A 126 13.48 -10.73 -1.98
C ALA A 126 12.11 -10.14 -2.40
N ALA A 127 12.11 -8.99 -3.11
CA ALA A 127 10.88 -8.38 -3.65
C ALA A 127 10.15 -9.33 -4.61
N LYS A 128 10.89 -9.94 -5.54
CA LYS A 128 10.30 -10.91 -6.47
C LYS A 128 9.71 -12.13 -5.75
N ALA A 129 10.43 -12.70 -4.78
CA ALA A 129 9.95 -13.83 -4.00
C ALA A 129 8.71 -13.45 -3.17
N PHE A 130 8.68 -12.24 -2.61
CA PHE A 130 7.56 -11.73 -1.84
C PHE A 130 6.30 -11.55 -2.70
N VAL A 131 6.45 -10.97 -3.90
CA VAL A 131 5.34 -10.78 -4.85
C VAL A 131 4.82 -12.13 -5.35
N SER A 132 5.70 -13.12 -5.62
CA SER A 132 5.27 -14.47 -5.95
C SER A 132 4.42 -15.07 -4.82
N HIS A 133 4.87 -14.92 -3.58
CA HIS A 133 4.14 -15.40 -2.41
C HIS A 133 2.78 -14.70 -2.24
N LEU A 134 2.69 -13.38 -2.50
CA LEU A 134 1.41 -12.67 -2.51
C LEU A 134 0.46 -13.23 -3.57
N LEU A 135 0.96 -13.45 -4.80
CA LEU A 135 0.15 -14.02 -5.89
C LEU A 135 -0.36 -15.42 -5.56
N GLU A 136 0.47 -16.27 -4.95
CA GLU A 136 0.07 -17.62 -4.52
C GLU A 136 -1.13 -17.61 -3.56
N THR A 137 -1.35 -16.53 -2.79
CA THR A 137 -2.47 -16.44 -1.83
C THR A 137 -3.84 -16.25 -2.47
N VAL A 138 -3.90 -16.04 -3.79
CA VAL A 138 -5.15 -15.83 -4.55
C VAL A 138 -5.34 -16.88 -5.65
N ASP A 139 -4.66 -18.02 -5.50
CA ASP A 139 -4.76 -19.22 -6.36
C ASP A 139 -4.75 -18.91 -7.88
N PRO A 140 -3.73 -18.20 -8.39
CA PRO A 140 -3.68 -17.75 -9.79
C PRO A 140 -3.63 -18.91 -10.78
N GLU A 141 -3.22 -20.11 -10.35
CA GLU A 141 -3.11 -21.31 -11.17
C GLU A 141 -4.49 -21.88 -11.59
N GLU A 142 -5.57 -21.47 -10.94
CA GLU A 142 -6.93 -21.86 -11.29
C GLU A 142 -7.46 -21.13 -12.54
N TYR A 143 -6.71 -20.15 -13.06
CA TYR A 143 -7.13 -19.25 -14.14
C TYR A 143 -6.22 -19.34 -15.37
N ASP A 144 -6.82 -19.19 -16.56
CA ASP A 144 -6.08 -19.19 -17.83
C ASP A 144 -5.20 -17.95 -18.00
N GLU A 145 -5.67 -16.80 -17.52
CA GLU A 145 -4.99 -15.51 -17.64
C GLU A 145 -5.09 -14.73 -16.33
N VAL A 146 -3.98 -14.11 -15.91
CA VAL A 146 -3.90 -13.22 -14.74
C VAL A 146 -3.47 -11.82 -15.15
N PHE A 147 -4.22 -10.82 -14.74
CA PHE A 147 -3.96 -9.41 -15.02
C PHE A 147 -3.72 -8.64 -13.71
N GLY A 148 -2.57 -7.96 -13.60
CA GLY A 148 -2.16 -7.27 -12.38
C GLY A 148 -2.25 -5.73 -12.49
N VAL A 149 -2.84 -5.06 -11.50
CA VAL A 149 -2.60 -3.63 -11.23
C VAL A 149 -1.71 -3.54 -10.02
N ILE A 150 -0.64 -2.75 -10.12
CA ILE A 150 0.26 -2.48 -8.99
C ILE A 150 0.26 -0.99 -8.68
N CYS A 151 0.20 -0.65 -7.39
CA CYS A 151 0.35 0.72 -6.94
C CYS A 151 1.80 1.14 -6.82
N SER A 152 2.04 2.41 -7.04
CA SER A 152 3.31 3.08 -6.77
C SER A 152 3.06 4.44 -6.13
N PRO A 153 4.02 4.99 -5.36
CA PRO A 153 3.99 6.39 -4.98
C PRO A 153 3.88 7.31 -6.20
N SER A 154 3.41 8.54 -5.99
CA SER A 154 3.13 9.48 -7.08
C SER A 154 4.38 9.85 -7.88
N HIS A 155 5.46 10.23 -7.20
CA HIS A 155 6.73 10.60 -7.82
C HIS A 155 7.78 9.53 -7.63
N VAL A 156 7.81 8.55 -8.53
CA VAL A 156 8.86 7.53 -8.59
C VAL A 156 9.60 7.60 -9.91
N SER A 157 10.88 7.29 -9.89
CA SER A 157 11.71 7.27 -11.10
C SER A 157 11.24 6.20 -12.10
N PHE A 158 11.62 6.36 -13.37
CA PHE A 158 11.36 5.33 -14.39
C PHE A 158 12.01 3.99 -14.00
N THR A 159 13.19 4.03 -13.38
CA THR A 159 13.90 2.83 -12.90
C THR A 159 13.07 2.12 -11.83
N ASP A 160 12.54 2.85 -10.86
CA ASP A 160 11.74 2.27 -9.77
C ASP A 160 10.44 1.65 -10.30
N LYS A 161 9.75 2.33 -11.24
CA LYS A 161 8.58 1.76 -11.93
C LYS A 161 8.95 0.48 -12.68
N SER A 162 10.13 0.46 -13.34
CA SER A 162 10.62 -0.72 -14.05
C SER A 162 10.95 -1.86 -13.09
N ASN A 163 11.52 -1.58 -11.93
CA ASN A 163 11.79 -2.56 -10.89
C ASN A 163 10.49 -3.17 -10.33
N LEU A 164 9.46 -2.33 -10.08
CA LEU A 164 8.14 -2.82 -9.67
C LEU A 164 7.53 -3.76 -10.72
N VAL A 165 7.54 -3.36 -11.98
CA VAL A 165 7.06 -4.22 -13.09
C VAL A 165 7.87 -5.50 -13.19
N ALA A 166 9.19 -5.44 -12.96
CA ALA A 166 10.07 -6.62 -13.01
C ALA A 166 9.75 -7.65 -11.92
N THR A 167 9.18 -7.25 -10.78
CA THR A 167 8.75 -8.19 -9.73
C THR A 167 7.61 -9.09 -10.18
N LEU A 168 6.72 -8.59 -11.05
CA LEU A 168 5.54 -9.31 -11.57
C LEU A 168 5.79 -9.95 -12.95
N ARG A 169 6.87 -9.57 -13.62
CA ARG A 169 7.16 -10.04 -14.99
C ARG A 169 7.28 -11.55 -15.06
N GLY A 170 6.49 -12.17 -15.94
CA GLY A 170 6.42 -13.62 -16.12
C GLY A 170 5.57 -14.35 -15.12
N GLN A 171 4.91 -13.63 -14.19
CA GLN A 171 3.96 -14.18 -13.23
C GLN A 171 2.51 -13.82 -13.59
N VAL A 172 2.31 -12.75 -14.35
CA VAL A 172 1.00 -12.30 -14.85
C VAL A 172 1.08 -11.99 -16.34
N ASN A 173 -0.07 -12.03 -17.04
CA ASN A 173 -0.17 -11.82 -18.48
C ASN A 173 -0.01 -10.35 -18.87
N ALA A 174 -0.50 -9.42 -18.04
CA ALA A 174 -0.30 -8.00 -18.24
C ALA A 174 -0.26 -7.26 -16.89
N ILE A 175 0.44 -6.12 -16.87
CA ILE A 175 0.64 -5.29 -15.68
C ILE A 175 0.28 -3.85 -16.01
N MET A 176 -0.51 -3.22 -15.15
CA MET A 176 -0.74 -1.78 -15.14
C MET A 176 -0.16 -1.20 -13.85
N VAL A 177 0.56 -0.07 -13.95
CA VAL A 177 1.02 0.69 -12.79
C VAL A 177 0.15 1.92 -12.64
N VAL A 178 -0.36 2.16 -11.42
CA VAL A 178 -1.15 3.35 -11.07
C VAL A 178 -0.58 3.98 -9.80
N THR A 179 -0.88 5.26 -9.56
CA THR A 179 -0.46 5.89 -8.30
C THR A 179 -1.44 5.56 -7.16
N GLU A 180 -0.92 5.47 -5.94
CA GLU A 180 -1.71 5.15 -4.74
C GLU A 180 -2.90 6.09 -4.55
N PRO A 181 -2.73 7.44 -4.65
CA PRO A 181 -3.86 8.35 -4.54
C PRO A 181 -4.92 8.16 -5.63
N PHE A 182 -4.51 7.88 -6.87
CA PHE A 182 -5.45 7.61 -7.95
C PHE A 182 -6.25 6.33 -7.70
N ALA A 183 -5.58 5.27 -7.28
CA ALA A 183 -6.24 4.01 -6.93
C ALA A 183 -7.28 4.19 -5.81
N THR A 184 -6.93 5.00 -4.79
CA THR A 184 -7.84 5.36 -3.69
C THR A 184 -9.09 6.07 -4.20
N ALA A 185 -8.93 7.18 -4.97
CA ALA A 185 -10.05 7.95 -5.50
C ALA A 185 -10.94 7.11 -6.40
N TYR A 186 -10.34 6.30 -7.26
CA TYR A 186 -11.06 5.41 -8.16
C TYR A 186 -11.88 4.36 -7.38
N GLY A 187 -11.30 3.81 -6.32
CA GLY A 187 -11.93 2.80 -5.48
C GLY A 187 -13.15 3.26 -4.70
N ILE A 188 -13.20 4.54 -4.38
CA ILE A 188 -14.34 5.15 -3.68
C ILE A 188 -15.26 5.96 -4.63
N GLU A 189 -14.96 5.91 -5.95
CA GLU A 189 -15.71 6.62 -6.99
C GLU A 189 -15.64 8.16 -6.90
N GLU A 190 -14.60 8.70 -6.26
CA GLU A 190 -14.37 10.15 -6.05
C GLU A 190 -13.36 10.71 -7.06
N ILE A 191 -13.59 10.46 -8.35
CA ILE A 191 -12.67 10.86 -9.44
C ILE A 191 -12.94 12.25 -10.03
N ALA A 192 -14.04 12.91 -9.65
CA ALA A 192 -14.52 14.12 -10.33
C ALA A 192 -14.20 15.42 -9.58
N GLY A 193 -13.06 15.54 -8.95
CA GLY A 193 -12.64 16.77 -8.28
C GLY A 193 -12.39 16.56 -6.78
N SER A 194 -11.36 15.80 -6.47
CA SER A 194 -10.91 15.55 -5.10
C SER A 194 -9.41 15.77 -4.96
N ILE A 195 -8.95 15.92 -3.73
CA ILE A 195 -7.55 15.79 -3.35
C ILE A 195 -7.44 14.56 -2.46
N VAL A 196 -6.62 13.61 -2.87
CA VAL A 196 -6.28 12.46 -2.03
C VAL A 196 -4.95 12.71 -1.37
N VAL A 197 -4.91 12.48 -0.06
CA VAL A 197 -3.70 12.49 0.77
C VAL A 197 -3.52 11.09 1.33
N ASP A 198 -2.59 10.35 0.76
CA ASP A 198 -2.23 9.01 1.20
C ASP A 198 -1.02 9.06 2.12
N ILE A 199 -1.20 8.83 3.40
CA ILE A 199 -0.13 8.84 4.40
C ILE A 199 0.26 7.39 4.69
N GLY A 200 1.25 6.91 3.95
CA GLY A 200 1.79 5.55 4.07
C GLY A 200 2.79 5.39 5.22
N ALA A 201 3.53 4.29 5.19
CA ALA A 201 4.66 4.08 6.10
C ALA A 201 5.92 4.82 5.60
N GLY A 202 6.22 4.74 4.30
CA GLY A 202 7.44 5.27 3.70
C GLY A 202 7.31 6.63 3.03
N THR A 203 6.12 6.95 2.50
CA THR A 203 5.82 8.19 1.78
C THR A 203 4.46 8.73 2.18
N THR A 204 4.28 10.05 1.99
CA THR A 204 2.97 10.69 1.94
C THR A 204 2.76 11.24 0.53
N ASP A 205 1.77 10.69 -0.16
CA ASP A 205 1.45 11.00 -1.54
C ASP A 205 0.17 11.82 -1.62
N ILE A 206 0.26 12.98 -2.29
CA ILE A 206 -0.87 13.89 -2.43
C ILE A 206 -1.15 14.07 -3.91
N ALA A 207 -2.40 13.85 -4.33
CA ALA A 207 -2.78 14.05 -5.73
C ALA A 207 -4.11 14.77 -5.87
N ARG A 208 -4.19 15.64 -6.88
CA ARG A 208 -5.42 16.21 -7.40
C ARG A 208 -6.01 15.27 -8.44
N ILE A 209 -7.26 14.87 -8.24
CA ILE A 209 -7.99 13.95 -9.13
C ILE A 209 -9.13 14.71 -9.79
N HIS A 210 -9.17 14.70 -11.13
CA HIS A 210 -10.12 15.48 -11.92
C HIS A 210 -10.63 14.73 -13.17
N GLY A 211 -10.95 13.45 -13.03
CA GLY A 211 -11.57 12.62 -14.06
C GLY A 211 -10.60 11.89 -14.99
N THR A 212 -9.29 12.15 -14.86
CA THR A 212 -8.23 11.51 -15.65
C THR A 212 -7.13 10.98 -14.75
N PHE A 213 -6.17 10.23 -15.32
CA PHE A 213 -4.93 9.93 -14.59
C PHE A 213 -4.22 11.24 -14.25
N PRO A 214 -3.80 11.43 -12.99
CA PRO A 214 -3.08 12.63 -12.58
C PRO A 214 -1.74 12.72 -13.31
N SER A 215 -1.40 13.94 -13.78
CA SER A 215 -0.09 14.26 -14.34
C SER A 215 0.93 14.50 -13.20
N ASP A 216 2.21 14.67 -13.54
CA ASP A 216 3.23 15.02 -12.55
C ASP A 216 2.95 16.35 -11.83
N GLU A 217 2.26 17.30 -12.50
CA GLU A 217 1.87 18.58 -11.90
C GLU A 217 0.69 18.46 -10.92
N ASP A 218 -0.06 17.38 -11.01
CA ASP A 218 -1.20 17.08 -10.15
C ASP A 218 -0.81 16.37 -8.86
N GLN A 219 0.46 16.06 -8.66
CA GLN A 219 0.93 15.18 -7.61
C GLN A 219 2.10 15.78 -6.83
N ILE A 220 2.22 15.43 -5.56
CA ILE A 220 3.37 15.72 -4.69
C ILE A 220 3.61 14.49 -3.82
N THR A 221 4.88 14.05 -3.72
CA THR A 221 5.31 13.06 -2.75
C THR A 221 6.22 13.74 -1.73
N ILE A 222 5.97 13.53 -0.44
CA ILE A 222 6.86 13.91 0.65
C ILE A 222 7.36 12.66 1.37
N GLN A 223 8.60 12.71 1.85
CA GLN A 223 9.25 11.54 2.47
C GLN A 223 8.88 11.38 3.94
N GLU A 224 8.30 12.42 4.52
CA GLU A 224 7.79 12.43 5.89
C GLU A 224 6.44 11.67 5.91
N ALA A 225 6.46 10.51 6.58
CA ALA A 225 5.38 9.55 6.65
C ALA A 225 5.44 8.75 7.96
N GLY A 226 4.78 7.61 8.04
CA GLY A 226 4.72 6.80 9.26
C GLY A 226 6.07 6.43 9.86
N ASP A 227 7.05 6.09 9.01
CA ASP A 227 8.42 5.72 9.43
C ASP A 227 9.22 6.90 9.98
N TRP A 228 8.97 8.10 9.44
CA TRP A 228 9.55 9.33 9.93
C TRP A 228 8.97 9.70 11.30
N LEU A 229 7.65 9.59 11.49
CA LEU A 229 7.01 9.78 12.79
C LEU A 229 7.55 8.79 13.86
N ASP A 230 7.87 7.55 13.46
CA ASP A 230 8.48 6.58 14.36
C ASP A 230 9.86 7.05 14.83
N LEU A 231 10.67 7.66 13.95
CA LEU A 231 11.97 8.20 14.29
C LEU A 231 11.86 9.43 15.20
N GLU A 232 10.95 10.35 14.90
CA GLU A 232 10.68 11.53 15.73
C GLU A 232 10.30 11.10 17.16
N LEU A 233 9.32 10.18 17.28
CA LEU A 233 8.90 9.67 18.59
C LEU A 233 10.05 8.98 19.33
N MET A 234 10.88 8.20 18.61
CA MET A 234 12.04 7.54 19.21
C MET A 234 13.05 8.54 19.77
N GLU A 235 13.33 9.61 19.04
CA GLU A 235 14.25 10.68 19.49
C GLU A 235 13.67 11.44 20.69
N LEU A 236 12.39 11.76 20.69
CA LEU A 236 11.71 12.40 21.82
C LEU A 236 11.76 11.53 23.08
N VAL A 237 11.50 10.22 22.95
CA VAL A 237 11.59 9.27 24.08
C VAL A 237 13.02 9.21 24.62
N ARG A 238 14.04 9.10 23.74
CA ARG A 238 15.45 9.08 24.17
C ARG A 238 15.88 10.36 24.86
N LYS A 239 15.39 11.50 24.41
CA LYS A 239 15.66 12.82 24.98
C LYS A 239 15.05 12.96 26.39
N LYS A 240 13.78 12.55 26.55
CA LYS A 240 13.06 12.62 27.83
C LYS A 240 13.56 11.60 28.86
N TYR A 241 13.85 10.38 28.40
CA TYR A 241 14.29 9.25 29.24
C TYR A 241 15.70 8.83 28.85
N THR A 242 16.69 9.57 29.34
CA THR A 242 18.12 9.31 29.08
C THR A 242 18.50 7.90 29.47
N GLY A 243 19.20 7.16 28.60
CA GLY A 243 19.55 5.74 28.84
C GLY A 243 18.43 4.76 28.49
N ALA A 244 17.32 5.21 27.91
CA ALA A 244 16.24 4.36 27.46
C ALA A 244 16.66 3.44 26.31
N GLN A 245 16.36 2.15 26.44
CA GLN A 245 16.53 1.16 25.38
C GLN A 245 15.22 1.07 24.59
N VAL A 246 15.17 1.79 23.47
CA VAL A 246 13.98 1.86 22.62
C VAL A 246 14.33 1.51 21.17
N THR A 247 13.49 0.72 20.53
CA THR A 247 13.63 0.32 19.13
C THR A 247 12.52 0.94 18.28
N LYS A 248 12.75 1.03 16.96
CA LYS A 248 11.74 1.52 16.02
C LYS A 248 10.44 0.70 16.09
N ASP A 249 10.53 -0.62 16.23
CA ASP A 249 9.35 -1.48 16.35
C ASP A 249 8.54 -1.24 17.64
N MET A 250 9.20 -0.80 18.73
CA MET A 250 8.50 -0.43 19.99
C MET A 250 7.70 0.85 19.79
N VAL A 251 8.35 1.92 19.30
CA VAL A 251 7.68 3.22 19.09
C VAL A 251 6.58 3.14 18.06
N ARG A 252 6.77 2.34 17.00
CA ARG A 252 5.72 2.07 16.01
C ARG A 252 4.47 1.50 16.66
N ARG A 253 4.60 0.44 17.46
CA ARG A 253 3.46 -0.14 18.16
C ARG A 253 2.77 0.83 19.10
N TRP A 254 3.51 1.68 19.80
CA TRP A 254 2.94 2.70 20.69
C TRP A 254 2.18 3.75 19.87
N LYS A 255 2.79 4.24 18.79
CA LYS A 255 2.15 5.18 17.87
C LYS A 255 0.87 4.59 17.25
N GLU A 256 0.94 3.39 16.66
CA GLU A 256 -0.22 2.76 16.02
C GLU A 256 -1.37 2.50 17.00
N ALA A 257 -1.07 2.26 18.27
CA ALA A 257 -2.08 2.01 19.30
C ALA A 257 -2.71 3.30 19.86
N SER A 258 -2.00 4.44 19.81
CA SER A 258 -2.36 5.61 20.63
C SER A 258 -2.07 6.96 19.94
N SER A 259 -1.90 7.00 18.61
CA SER A 259 -1.61 8.25 17.89
C SER A 259 -2.83 9.18 17.85
N TYR A 260 -2.59 10.48 18.10
CA TYR A 260 -3.58 11.54 18.02
C TYR A 260 -2.92 12.91 17.85
N VAL A 261 -3.68 13.88 17.39
CA VAL A 261 -3.26 15.28 17.16
C VAL A 261 -4.37 16.25 17.54
N GLY A 262 -4.01 17.52 17.78
CA GLY A 262 -4.96 18.61 17.98
C GLY A 262 -5.82 18.52 19.26
N MET A 263 -5.39 17.72 20.23
CA MET A 263 -6.06 17.51 21.51
C MET A 263 -5.07 17.62 22.66
N ASP A 264 -5.59 17.83 23.87
CA ASP A 264 -4.76 17.73 25.08
C ASP A 264 -4.15 16.34 25.21
N ALA A 265 -2.92 16.26 25.70
CA ALA A 265 -2.18 15.03 25.83
C ALA A 265 -2.95 14.01 26.70
N LYS A 266 -3.19 12.83 26.13
CA LYS A 266 -3.77 11.68 26.84
C LYS A 266 -2.65 10.92 27.53
N GLU A 267 -2.92 10.34 28.69
CA GLU A 267 -1.95 9.45 29.37
C GLU A 267 -1.77 8.17 28.56
N VAL A 268 -0.52 7.86 28.17
CA VAL A 268 -0.14 6.64 27.43
C VAL A 268 1.00 5.94 28.16
N MET A 269 0.64 4.99 28.99
CA MET A 269 1.61 4.26 29.82
C MET A 269 2.27 3.12 29.05
N VAL A 270 3.60 3.11 29.01
CA VAL A 270 4.39 2.06 28.33
C VAL A 270 5.49 1.52 29.24
N GLU A 271 5.84 0.24 29.03
CA GLU A 271 7.04 -0.33 29.66
C GLU A 271 8.29 0.09 28.88
N LEU A 272 9.26 0.67 29.57
CA LEU A 272 10.53 1.11 29.03
C LEU A 272 11.68 0.62 29.90
N SER A 273 12.76 0.10 29.29
CA SER A 273 14.00 -0.21 29.99
C SER A 273 14.89 1.02 30.00
N VAL A 274 15.13 1.58 31.18
CA VAL A 274 16.04 2.72 31.38
C VAL A 274 17.19 2.25 32.27
N GLU A 275 18.43 2.35 31.79
CA GLU A 275 19.63 1.86 32.50
C GLU A 275 19.50 0.41 32.99
N GLY A 276 18.85 -0.46 32.18
CA GLY A 276 18.65 -1.86 32.50
C GLY A 276 17.52 -2.16 33.49
N LYS A 277 16.79 -1.14 33.97
CA LYS A 277 15.64 -1.31 34.88
C LYS A 277 14.35 -1.05 34.11
N LYS A 278 13.38 -1.96 34.23
CA LYS A 278 12.03 -1.76 33.70
C LYS A 278 11.29 -0.68 34.49
N GLN A 279 10.73 0.27 33.79
CA GLN A 279 9.92 1.36 34.33
C GLN A 279 8.64 1.50 33.49
N VAL A 280 7.54 1.89 34.10
CA VAL A 280 6.32 2.28 33.41
C VAL A 280 6.32 3.81 33.35
N VAL A 281 6.25 4.35 32.14
CA VAL A 281 6.37 5.78 31.88
C VAL A 281 5.25 6.27 30.99
N ASP A 282 4.87 7.53 31.16
CA ASP A 282 3.91 8.18 30.30
C ASP A 282 4.61 8.86 29.10
N ILE A 283 4.18 8.51 27.89
CA ILE A 283 4.68 9.06 26.63
C ILE A 283 3.61 9.79 25.80
N GLY A 284 2.44 10.07 26.37
CA GLY A 284 1.31 10.65 25.65
C GLY A 284 1.63 11.99 25.02
N ASP A 285 2.32 12.89 25.76
CA ASP A 285 2.82 14.17 25.26
C ASP A 285 3.80 14.03 24.09
N LEU A 286 4.66 13.01 24.14
CA LEU A 286 5.63 12.74 23.07
C LEU A 286 4.98 12.22 21.80
N ILE A 287 3.91 11.43 21.93
CA ILE A 287 3.14 10.93 20.77
C ILE A 287 2.48 12.09 20.03
N VAL A 288 1.83 13.02 20.76
CA VAL A 288 1.24 14.23 20.15
C VAL A 288 2.31 15.05 19.47
N GLU A 289 3.40 15.38 20.18
CA GLU A 289 4.51 16.18 19.64
C GLU A 289 5.05 15.57 18.34
N ALA A 290 5.28 14.25 18.31
CA ALA A 290 5.74 13.56 17.11
C ALA A 290 4.69 13.62 15.98
N CYS A 291 3.43 13.29 16.26
CA CYS A 291 2.38 13.23 15.24
C CYS A 291 2.02 14.61 14.66
N GLU A 292 2.08 15.68 15.44
CA GLU A 292 1.79 17.04 14.97
C GLU A 292 2.81 17.56 13.94
N THR A 293 4.02 17.00 13.90
CA THR A 293 5.06 17.43 12.96
C THR A 293 4.68 17.23 11.49
N ILE A 294 3.83 16.23 11.16
CA ILE A 294 3.43 15.96 9.77
C ILE A 294 2.38 16.96 9.26
N ILE A 295 1.58 17.57 10.15
CA ILE A 295 0.44 18.41 9.76
C ILE A 295 0.84 19.60 8.89
N PRO A 296 1.83 20.43 9.26
CA PRO A 296 2.23 21.56 8.43
C PRO A 296 2.79 21.12 7.07
N LEU A 297 3.42 19.96 6.97
CA LEU A 297 3.97 19.43 5.73
C LEU A 297 2.86 19.05 4.76
N VAL A 298 1.89 18.27 5.22
CA VAL A 298 0.71 17.88 4.46
C VAL A 298 -0.13 19.10 4.06
N ALA A 299 -0.43 19.99 5.01
CA ALA A 299 -1.21 21.20 4.74
C ALA A 299 -0.54 22.11 3.68
N ASN A 300 0.79 22.25 3.72
CA ASN A 300 1.51 23.03 2.72
C ASN A 300 1.50 22.38 1.34
N ALA A 301 1.62 21.05 1.26
CA ALA A 301 1.54 20.31 0.00
C ALA A 301 0.12 20.41 -0.62
N VAL A 302 -0.92 20.22 0.18
CA VAL A 302 -2.32 20.43 -0.25
C VAL A 302 -2.54 21.84 -0.78
N LYS A 303 -2.07 22.89 -0.04
CA LYS A 303 -2.19 24.28 -0.49
C LYS A 303 -1.49 24.51 -1.83
N LYS A 304 -0.29 23.92 -2.05
CA LYS A 304 0.42 24.02 -3.33
C LYS A 304 -0.40 23.42 -4.48
N ILE A 305 -0.93 22.21 -4.30
CA ILE A 305 -1.76 21.54 -5.32
C ILE A 305 -3.04 22.34 -5.62
N VAL A 306 -3.73 22.83 -4.59
CA VAL A 306 -4.92 23.68 -4.79
C VAL A 306 -4.58 24.95 -5.57
N ALA A 307 -3.44 25.58 -5.27
CA ALA A 307 -3.04 26.85 -5.92
C ALA A 307 -2.73 26.70 -7.42
N THR A 308 -2.38 25.50 -7.89
CA THR A 308 -2.16 25.23 -9.33
C THR A 308 -3.43 24.94 -10.11
N ALA A 309 -4.56 24.74 -9.43
CA ALA A 309 -5.84 24.53 -10.10
C ALA A 309 -6.46 25.86 -10.55
N ASP A 310 -7.28 25.79 -11.61
CA ASP A 310 -8.09 26.93 -12.02
C ASP A 310 -8.92 27.48 -10.87
N PRO A 311 -9.02 28.80 -10.71
CA PRO A 311 -9.65 29.43 -9.54
C PRO A 311 -11.08 28.95 -9.26
N GLU A 312 -11.82 28.60 -10.32
CA GLU A 312 -13.20 28.12 -10.20
C GLU A 312 -13.33 26.71 -9.60
N TYR A 313 -12.27 25.88 -9.73
CA TYR A 313 -12.23 24.53 -9.16
C TYR A 313 -11.65 24.48 -7.74
N GLN A 314 -10.88 25.49 -7.33
CA GLN A 314 -10.24 25.51 -6.01
C GLN A 314 -11.22 25.31 -4.83
N PRO A 315 -12.43 25.92 -4.81
CA PRO A 315 -13.39 25.69 -3.72
C PRO A 315 -13.87 24.23 -3.65
N ILE A 316 -14.05 23.57 -4.80
CA ILE A 316 -14.46 22.16 -4.88
C ILE A 316 -13.37 21.28 -4.25
N LEU A 317 -12.12 21.49 -4.65
CA LEU A 317 -10.98 20.72 -4.15
C LEU A 317 -10.77 20.89 -2.64
N ARG A 318 -10.92 22.12 -2.12
CA ARG A 318 -10.81 22.38 -0.66
C ARG A 318 -11.88 21.69 0.17
N ASN A 319 -13.04 21.45 -0.41
CA ASN A 319 -14.17 20.81 0.26
C ASN A 319 -14.20 19.29 0.06
N ASN A 320 -13.32 18.75 -0.78
CA ASN A 320 -13.28 17.31 -1.05
C ASN A 320 -11.83 16.78 -0.90
N ILE A 321 -11.36 16.73 0.35
CA ILE A 321 -10.06 16.17 0.72
C ILE A 321 -10.30 14.79 1.32
N ILE A 322 -9.63 13.79 0.78
CA ILE A 322 -9.74 12.39 1.15
C ILE A 322 -8.43 11.97 1.80
N LEU A 323 -8.49 11.44 3.01
CA LEU A 323 -7.33 10.88 3.69
C LEU A 323 -7.31 9.36 3.53
N SER A 324 -6.17 8.81 3.19
CA SER A 324 -5.92 7.36 3.06
C SER A 324 -4.57 6.98 3.68
N GLY A 325 -4.24 5.69 3.60
CA GLY A 325 -3.04 5.15 4.24
C GLY A 325 -3.17 4.97 5.75
N GLY A 326 -2.14 4.41 6.36
CA GLY A 326 -2.10 4.13 7.80
C GLY A 326 -2.13 5.40 8.65
N GLY A 327 -1.52 6.50 8.16
CA GLY A 327 -1.50 7.78 8.85
C GLY A 327 -2.87 8.46 8.95
N SER A 328 -3.82 8.15 8.06
CA SER A 328 -5.21 8.64 8.16
C SER A 328 -5.95 8.14 9.41
N LEU A 329 -5.37 7.18 10.15
CA LEU A 329 -5.93 6.65 11.38
C LEU A 329 -5.46 7.41 12.63
N ILE A 330 -4.56 8.38 12.50
CA ILE A 330 -4.18 9.26 13.59
C ILE A 330 -5.42 10.06 14.00
N GLU A 331 -5.85 9.92 15.25
CA GLU A 331 -7.06 10.58 15.75
C GLU A 331 -6.89 12.10 15.69
N GLY A 332 -7.81 12.80 15.02
CA GLY A 332 -7.81 14.27 14.92
C GLY A 332 -7.04 14.85 13.73
N ILE A 333 -6.43 14.02 12.87
CA ILE A 333 -5.69 14.48 11.69
C ILE A 333 -6.61 15.15 10.66
#